data_df6db99d25d2b36770312192a18f7f9a
#
_entry.id   df6db99d25d2b36770312192a18f7f9a
#
_cell.length_a   1.000
_cell.length_b   1.000
_cell.length_c   1.000
_cell.angle_alpha   90.00
_cell.angle_beta   90.00
_cell.angle_gamma   90.00
#
_symmetry.space_group_name_H-M   'P 1'
#
loop_
_entity.id
_entity.type
_entity.pdbx_description
1 polymer ?
#
loop_
_entity_poly.entity_id
_entity_poly.type
_entity_poly.pdbx_seq_one_letter_code
_entity_poly.pdbx_strand_id
1 'polypeptide(L)'
;MPKTIRNEYYKKLSYESLMQAHLESRKGKSTRKEIIQFNLKQEEYIMWLYEQLKNRTYRHSGYTSFYVTEPKLRRIEKSIYIDRIVHRWYVDNFMQEYFVKSFSYSSFACLKGKGMHNACLYVQEMMKHCKRIWNNYYVIKMDVAKYFQNIDKQILYEILCRKIKDKNLLWLTRKILYSNGVDKGLPIGNYTSQCFANIYLNELDQYMKHKLKLKYTCRYMDDVVALVNTKKEAIEKLNLIRSFLKEKLCLELNRKTQIFQSTQGVNFCGYKINAYRLKIRDKGKRKLKKKVKFLEKQVKQGKMTCIEAHKYLSGHLGYINVANTKNLENKLFATEI
;
A
#
# COMPACT_ATOMS: atom_id res chain seq x y z
N MET A 1 -14.10 -3.32 22.71
CA MET A 1 -14.93 -3.18 21.48
C MET A 1 -14.28 -2.21 20.53
N PRO A 2 -14.29 -2.41 19.21
CA PRO A 2 -13.76 -1.41 18.30
C PRO A 2 -14.59 -0.12 18.41
N LYS A 3 -13.90 1.02 18.62
CA LYS A 3 -14.55 2.33 18.71
C LYS A 3 -15.34 2.63 17.43
N THR A 4 -16.60 3.02 17.55
CA THR A 4 -17.41 3.59 16.47
C THR A 4 -17.23 5.09 16.40
N ILE A 5 -17.32 5.68 15.22
CA ILE A 5 -17.22 7.12 14.99
C ILE A 5 -18.63 7.72 15.10
N ARG A 6 -18.86 8.55 16.10
CA ARG A 6 -20.14 9.23 16.35
C ARG A 6 -19.88 10.69 16.69
N ASN A 7 -20.56 11.61 15.99
CA ASN A 7 -20.50 13.05 16.23
C ASN A 7 -19.07 13.64 16.28
N GLU A 8 -18.16 13.06 15.50
CA GLU A 8 -16.74 13.47 15.45
C GLU A 8 -16.45 14.43 14.29
N TYR A 9 -17.31 14.47 13.26
CA TYR A 9 -17.08 15.25 12.05
C TYR A 9 -16.82 16.72 12.36
N TYR A 10 -17.76 17.40 12.99
CA TYR A 10 -17.62 18.82 13.34
C TYR A 10 -16.62 19.11 14.45
N LYS A 11 -16.36 18.15 15.35
CA LYS A 11 -15.32 18.29 16.36
C LYS A 11 -13.92 18.35 15.78
N LYS A 12 -13.71 17.61 14.69
CA LYS A 12 -12.41 17.53 14.00
C LYS A 12 -12.30 18.49 12.82
N LEU A 13 -13.40 19.09 12.39
CA LEU A 13 -13.41 20.06 11.31
C LEU A 13 -13.09 21.46 11.84
N SER A 14 -11.89 21.92 11.55
CA SER A 14 -11.46 23.29 11.82
C SER A 14 -10.53 23.79 10.73
N TYR A 15 -10.35 25.10 10.64
CA TYR A 15 -9.36 25.71 9.75
C TYR A 15 -7.97 25.13 9.99
N GLU A 16 -7.55 25.03 11.26
CA GLU A 16 -6.24 24.53 11.67
C GLU A 16 -6.02 23.08 11.24
N SER A 17 -7.06 22.25 11.38
CA SER A 17 -6.98 20.82 11.00
C SER A 17 -6.82 20.64 9.48
N LEU A 18 -7.46 21.49 8.68
CA LEU A 18 -7.31 21.51 7.22
C LEU A 18 -5.96 22.09 6.81
N MET A 19 -5.49 23.15 7.47
CA MET A 19 -4.16 23.71 7.28
C MET A 19 -3.08 22.67 7.61
N GLN A 20 -3.23 21.92 8.70
CA GLN A 20 -2.30 20.83 9.02
C GLN A 20 -2.31 19.74 7.94
N ALA A 21 -3.46 19.37 7.40
CA ALA A 21 -3.57 18.42 6.30
C ALA A 21 -2.89 18.93 5.02
N HIS A 22 -2.96 20.26 4.74
CA HIS A 22 -2.22 20.90 3.68
C HIS A 22 -0.70 20.80 3.91
N LEU A 23 -0.21 21.19 5.09
CA LEU A 23 1.20 21.12 5.45
C LEU A 23 1.77 19.70 5.29
N GLU A 24 1.02 18.70 5.72
CA GLU A 24 1.39 17.29 5.56
C GLU A 24 1.36 16.84 4.08
N SER A 25 0.40 17.33 3.29
CA SER A 25 0.26 16.97 1.86
C SER A 25 1.39 17.51 0.99
N ARG A 26 1.99 18.66 1.34
CA ARG A 26 3.08 19.31 0.59
C ARG A 26 4.48 18.79 0.94
N LYS A 27 4.66 18.03 2.02
CA LYS A 27 5.98 17.52 2.43
C LYS A 27 6.69 16.79 1.29
N GLY A 28 7.92 17.18 1.00
CA GLY A 28 8.74 16.62 -0.09
C GLY A 28 8.25 16.94 -1.51
N LYS A 29 7.33 17.92 -1.66
CA LYS A 29 6.74 18.28 -2.95
C LYS A 29 6.52 19.79 -3.10
N SER A 30 7.06 20.60 -2.23
CA SER A 30 6.85 22.06 -2.14
C SER A 30 7.21 22.82 -3.44
N THR A 31 8.14 22.29 -4.22
CA THR A 31 8.60 22.88 -5.51
C THR A 31 7.66 22.59 -6.68
N ARG A 32 6.59 21.80 -6.50
CA ARG A 32 5.65 21.53 -7.60
C ARG A 32 4.77 22.73 -7.87
N LYS A 33 4.60 23.09 -9.15
CA LYS A 33 3.82 24.24 -9.62
C LYS A 33 2.42 24.33 -8.95
N GLU A 34 1.69 23.23 -8.90
CA GLU A 34 0.36 23.16 -8.27
C GLU A 34 0.37 23.51 -6.77
N ILE A 35 1.47 23.22 -6.07
CA ILE A 35 1.60 23.51 -4.63
C ILE A 35 2.06 24.95 -4.43
N ILE A 36 2.98 25.45 -5.27
CA ILE A 36 3.39 26.85 -5.23
C ILE A 36 2.19 27.75 -5.48
N GLN A 37 1.39 27.47 -6.50
CA GLN A 37 0.16 28.24 -6.80
C GLN A 37 -0.84 28.20 -5.64
N PHE A 38 -1.03 27.05 -5.01
CA PHE A 38 -1.89 26.95 -3.83
C PHE A 38 -1.36 27.77 -2.64
N ASN A 39 -0.05 27.73 -2.39
CA ASN A 39 0.57 28.44 -1.27
C ASN A 39 0.41 29.96 -1.37
N LEU A 40 0.31 30.54 -2.57
CA LEU A 40 0.10 31.99 -2.77
C LEU A 40 -1.24 32.48 -2.19
N LYS A 41 -2.23 31.60 -2.09
CA LYS A 41 -3.58 31.88 -1.59
C LYS A 41 -4.07 30.82 -0.62
N GLN A 42 -3.15 30.22 0.14
CA GLN A 42 -3.47 29.06 0.98
C GLN A 42 -4.57 29.34 1.99
N GLU A 43 -4.59 30.54 2.59
CA GLU A 43 -5.57 30.93 3.62
C GLU A 43 -6.99 31.03 3.03
N GLU A 44 -7.12 31.69 1.85
CA GLU A 44 -8.37 31.78 1.11
C GLU A 44 -8.90 30.38 0.75
N TYR A 45 -8.04 29.53 0.19
CA TYR A 45 -8.44 28.17 -0.23
C TYR A 45 -8.80 27.27 0.95
N ILE A 46 -8.08 27.35 2.06
CA ILE A 46 -8.40 26.55 3.25
C ILE A 46 -9.69 27.05 3.90
N MET A 47 -9.92 28.38 3.99
CA MET A 47 -11.18 28.93 4.49
C MET A 47 -12.36 28.54 3.60
N TRP A 48 -12.21 28.68 2.28
CA TRP A 48 -13.22 28.21 1.34
C TRP A 48 -13.53 26.72 1.52
N LEU A 49 -12.49 25.89 1.65
CA LEU A 49 -12.66 24.45 1.85
C LEU A 49 -13.36 24.12 3.17
N TYR A 50 -13.02 24.84 4.25
CA TYR A 50 -13.69 24.74 5.53
C TYR A 50 -15.19 25.01 5.42
N GLU A 51 -15.59 26.12 4.78
CA GLU A 51 -16.99 26.46 4.56
C GLU A 51 -17.73 25.42 3.70
N GLN A 52 -17.08 24.91 2.64
CA GLN A 52 -17.66 23.85 1.82
C GLN A 52 -17.92 22.55 2.62
N LEU A 53 -17.01 22.17 3.49
CA LEU A 53 -17.15 20.98 4.33
C LEU A 53 -18.17 21.19 5.45
N LYS A 54 -18.16 22.36 6.09
CA LYS A 54 -19.10 22.76 7.15
C LYS A 54 -20.54 22.76 6.66
N ASN A 55 -20.78 23.35 5.50
CA ASN A 55 -22.11 23.48 4.90
C ASN A 55 -22.51 22.25 4.06
N ARG A 56 -21.66 21.23 3.95
CA ARG A 56 -21.86 20.01 3.16
C ARG A 56 -22.11 20.27 1.66
N THR A 57 -21.53 21.34 1.14
CA THR A 57 -21.58 21.71 -0.27
C THR A 57 -20.36 21.22 -1.07
N TYR A 58 -19.37 20.64 -0.39
CA TYR A 58 -18.15 20.13 -1.04
C TYR A 58 -18.48 19.18 -2.19
N ARG A 59 -17.84 19.46 -3.33
CA ARG A 59 -17.81 18.60 -4.52
C ARG A 59 -16.37 18.33 -4.89
N HIS A 60 -16.06 17.08 -5.20
CA HIS A 60 -14.74 16.70 -5.65
C HIS A 60 -14.43 17.34 -7.02
N SER A 61 -13.28 18.00 -7.15
CA SER A 61 -12.92 18.81 -8.31
C SER A 61 -12.45 17.98 -9.52
N GLY A 62 -12.28 16.67 -9.36
CA GLY A 62 -11.91 15.77 -10.46
C GLY A 62 -10.46 15.26 -10.37
N TYR A 63 -10.00 14.68 -11.48
CA TYR A 63 -8.75 13.93 -11.55
C TYR A 63 -7.87 14.37 -12.72
N THR A 64 -6.57 14.36 -12.52
CA THR A 64 -5.58 14.36 -13.59
C THR A 64 -5.09 12.94 -13.80
N SER A 65 -5.15 12.41 -15.04
CA SER A 65 -4.68 11.06 -15.32
C SER A 65 -3.39 11.06 -16.14
N PHE A 66 -2.52 10.09 -15.83
CA PHE A 66 -1.29 9.82 -16.56
C PHE A 66 -0.91 8.34 -16.44
N TYR A 67 -0.03 7.88 -17.31
CA TYR A 67 0.42 6.49 -17.30
C TYR A 67 1.80 6.34 -16.68
N VAL A 68 1.95 5.31 -15.85
CA VAL A 68 3.23 4.84 -15.33
C VAL A 68 3.51 3.49 -15.93
N THR A 69 4.67 3.33 -16.57
CA THR A 69 5.04 2.11 -17.31
C THR A 69 5.77 1.09 -16.45
N GLU A 70 6.41 1.52 -15.36
CA GLU A 70 7.18 0.64 -14.48
C GLU A 70 6.52 0.47 -13.09
N PRO A 71 6.50 -0.76 -12.54
CA PRO A 71 6.95 -2.06 -13.08
C PRO A 71 5.97 -2.67 -14.09
N LYS A 72 4.78 -2.10 -14.27
CA LYS A 72 3.72 -2.45 -15.22
C LYS A 72 2.99 -1.17 -15.63
N LEU A 73 2.46 -1.16 -16.84
CA LEU A 73 1.59 -0.08 -17.30
C LEU A 73 0.38 0.05 -16.34
N ARG A 74 0.22 1.25 -15.77
CA ARG A 74 -0.89 1.61 -14.89
C ARG A 74 -1.36 3.01 -15.23
N ARG A 75 -2.67 3.19 -15.36
CA ARG A 75 -3.29 4.51 -15.36
C ARG A 75 -3.37 4.99 -13.92
N ILE A 76 -2.80 6.16 -13.65
CA ILE A 76 -2.85 6.83 -12.36
C ILE A 76 -3.86 7.97 -12.47
N GLU A 77 -4.78 8.04 -11.53
CA GLU A 77 -5.79 9.09 -11.42
C GLU A 77 -5.53 9.87 -10.14
N LYS A 78 -4.83 10.99 -10.30
CA LYS A 78 -4.43 11.86 -9.19
C LYS A 78 -5.49 12.93 -9.00
N SER A 79 -6.09 13.04 -7.82
CA SER A 79 -7.00 14.15 -7.48
C SER A 79 -6.29 15.49 -7.57
N ILE A 80 -7.04 16.55 -7.90
CA ILE A 80 -6.58 17.94 -7.85
C ILE A 80 -6.09 18.27 -6.43
N TYR A 81 -5.20 19.26 -6.29
CA TYR A 81 -4.48 19.45 -5.03
C TYR A 81 -5.40 19.73 -3.84
N ILE A 82 -6.44 20.52 -4.04
CA ILE A 82 -7.40 20.85 -2.99
C ILE A 82 -8.13 19.60 -2.46
N ASP A 83 -8.51 18.68 -3.33
CA ASP A 83 -9.14 17.41 -2.94
C ASP A 83 -8.16 16.51 -2.18
N ARG A 84 -6.86 16.58 -2.50
CA ARG A 84 -5.84 15.82 -1.75
C ARG A 84 -5.72 16.28 -0.30
N ILE A 85 -6.02 17.55 -0.01
CA ILE A 85 -6.10 18.07 1.35
C ILE A 85 -7.28 17.43 2.09
N VAL A 86 -8.45 17.35 1.45
CA VAL A 86 -9.63 16.67 2.02
C VAL A 86 -9.34 15.19 2.26
N HIS A 87 -8.74 14.50 1.28
CA HIS A 87 -8.35 13.10 1.43
C HIS A 87 -7.38 12.89 2.58
N ARG A 88 -6.41 13.81 2.74
CA ARG A 88 -5.45 13.77 3.84
C ARG A 88 -6.12 13.98 5.18
N TRP A 89 -6.93 15.05 5.31
CA TRP A 89 -7.68 15.36 6.50
C TRP A 89 -8.60 14.20 6.91
N TYR A 90 -9.32 13.62 5.94
CA TYR A 90 -10.22 12.48 6.17
C TYR A 90 -9.48 11.25 6.70
N VAL A 91 -8.35 10.88 6.08
CA VAL A 91 -7.59 9.69 6.51
C VAL A 91 -6.95 9.91 7.87
N ASP A 92 -6.31 11.04 8.09
CA ASP A 92 -5.55 11.30 9.32
C ASP A 92 -6.47 11.41 10.54
N ASN A 93 -7.63 12.05 10.39
CA ASN A 93 -8.56 12.27 11.51
C ASN A 93 -9.49 11.09 11.80
N PHE A 94 -9.82 10.27 10.80
CA PHE A 94 -10.82 9.21 10.99
C PHE A 94 -10.31 7.81 10.69
N MET A 95 -9.56 7.63 9.61
CA MET A 95 -9.17 6.29 9.20
C MET A 95 -8.04 5.73 10.07
N GLN A 96 -7.03 6.57 10.39
CA GLN A 96 -5.89 6.14 11.20
C GLN A 96 -6.32 5.73 12.62
N GLU A 97 -7.18 6.51 13.24
CA GLU A 97 -7.59 6.27 14.63
C GLU A 97 -8.53 5.06 14.75
N TYR A 98 -9.50 4.94 13.85
CA TYR A 98 -10.62 4.01 14.03
C TYR A 98 -10.47 2.71 13.22
N PHE A 99 -9.86 2.76 12.05
CA PHE A 99 -9.73 1.58 11.18
C PHE A 99 -8.36 0.93 11.28
N VAL A 100 -7.29 1.72 11.17
CA VAL A 100 -5.93 1.17 11.14
C VAL A 100 -5.60 0.38 12.41
N LYS A 101 -6.07 0.84 13.57
CA LYS A 101 -5.91 0.12 14.85
C LYS A 101 -6.56 -1.27 14.87
N SER A 102 -7.50 -1.55 13.97
CA SER A 102 -8.16 -2.86 13.87
C SER A 102 -7.56 -3.77 12.80
N PHE A 103 -6.56 -3.30 12.08
CA PHE A 103 -5.91 -4.15 11.07
C PHE A 103 -5.12 -5.28 11.70
N SER A 104 -5.03 -6.38 10.97
CA SER A 104 -4.17 -7.49 11.38
C SER A 104 -2.71 -7.00 11.52
N TYR A 105 -2.02 -7.49 12.52
CA TYR A 105 -0.58 -7.24 12.68
C TYR A 105 0.20 -7.65 11.42
N SER A 106 -0.25 -8.68 10.72
CA SER A 106 0.35 -9.22 9.49
C SER A 106 0.08 -8.38 8.23
N SER A 107 -0.64 -7.24 8.32
CA SER A 107 -0.81 -6.27 7.22
C SER A 107 0.28 -5.21 7.27
N PHE A 108 0.97 -4.96 6.13
CA PHE A 108 2.17 -4.12 6.10
C PHE A 108 2.11 -2.92 5.14
N ALA A 109 1.21 -2.91 4.17
CA ALA A 109 1.17 -1.86 3.17
C ALA A 109 0.51 -0.57 3.68
N CYS A 110 1.10 0.59 3.35
CA CYS A 110 0.57 1.93 3.65
C CYS A 110 0.27 2.17 5.15
N LEU A 111 1.06 1.57 6.03
CA LEU A 111 0.97 1.72 7.48
C LEU A 111 2.26 2.31 8.02
N LYS A 112 2.13 3.29 8.94
CA LYS A 112 3.29 3.93 9.61
C LYS A 112 4.09 2.88 10.39
N GLY A 113 5.42 2.91 10.29
CA GLY A 113 6.31 1.97 10.96
C GLY A 113 6.36 0.56 10.35
N LYS A 114 5.60 0.30 9.26
CA LYS A 114 5.62 -0.96 8.51
C LYS A 114 6.28 -0.76 7.13
N GLY A 115 5.82 -1.33 6.09
CA GLY A 115 6.35 -1.19 4.73
C GLY A 115 6.87 -2.49 4.16
N MET A 116 7.37 -2.46 2.92
CA MET A 116 7.72 -3.69 2.21
C MET A 116 8.94 -4.42 2.79
N HIS A 117 9.92 -3.70 3.31
CA HIS A 117 11.11 -4.31 3.90
C HIS A 117 10.75 -5.08 5.16
N ASN A 118 9.98 -4.45 6.07
CA ASN A 118 9.49 -5.11 7.27
C ASN A 118 8.56 -6.29 6.96
N ALA A 119 7.75 -6.20 5.90
CA ALA A 119 6.94 -7.33 5.42
C ALA A 119 7.82 -8.52 5.00
N CYS A 120 8.91 -8.28 4.29
CA CYS A 120 9.83 -9.33 3.85
C CYS A 120 10.59 -9.97 5.03
N LEU A 121 11.06 -9.17 5.98
CA LEU A 121 11.69 -9.66 7.20
C LEU A 121 10.70 -10.48 8.03
N TYR A 122 9.46 -10.01 8.16
CA TYR A 122 8.40 -10.74 8.85
C TYR A 122 8.10 -12.09 8.19
N VAL A 123 8.02 -12.13 6.85
CA VAL A 123 7.86 -13.40 6.11
C VAL A 123 9.04 -14.32 6.37
N GLN A 124 10.27 -13.80 6.38
CA GLN A 124 11.46 -14.60 6.68
C GLN A 124 11.43 -15.21 8.09
N GLU A 125 11.02 -14.43 9.10
CA GLU A 125 10.88 -14.92 10.47
C GLU A 125 9.78 -15.98 10.59
N MET A 126 8.64 -15.79 9.93
CA MET A 126 7.61 -16.84 9.85
C MET A 126 8.18 -18.13 9.23
N MET A 127 8.95 -18.00 8.13
CA MET A 127 9.55 -19.17 7.46
C MET A 127 10.59 -19.87 8.34
N LYS A 128 11.42 -19.13 9.09
CA LYS A 128 12.36 -19.70 10.08
C LYS A 128 11.60 -20.46 11.17
N HIS A 129 10.55 -19.87 11.71
CA HIS A 129 9.73 -20.49 12.75
C HIS A 129 9.07 -21.78 12.27
N CYS A 130 8.40 -21.73 11.10
CA CYS A 130 7.76 -22.90 10.51
C CYS A 130 8.76 -24.01 10.16
N LYS A 131 10.00 -23.65 9.76
CA LYS A 131 11.06 -24.64 9.52
C LYS A 131 11.46 -25.38 10.79
N ARG A 132 11.45 -24.71 11.95
CA ARG A 132 11.76 -25.36 13.25
C ARG A 132 10.67 -26.32 13.72
N ILE A 133 9.38 -25.92 13.55
CA ILE A 133 8.26 -26.70 14.09
C ILE A 133 7.76 -27.80 13.15
N TRP A 134 7.87 -27.60 11.81
CA TRP A 134 7.32 -28.53 10.82
C TRP A 134 8.39 -29.19 9.93
N ASN A 135 9.60 -28.69 9.95
CA ASN A 135 10.70 -29.05 9.04
C ASN A 135 10.37 -28.84 7.56
N ASN A 136 9.34 -29.51 7.02
CA ASN A 136 8.78 -29.30 5.68
C ASN A 136 7.38 -28.70 5.81
N TYR A 137 7.11 -27.65 5.04
CA TYR A 137 5.81 -26.95 5.04
C TYR A 137 5.52 -26.33 3.67
N TYR A 138 4.31 -25.88 3.49
CA TYR A 138 3.82 -25.33 2.23
C TYR A 138 3.54 -23.85 2.32
N VAL A 139 3.81 -23.17 1.21
CA VAL A 139 3.54 -21.75 1.01
C VAL A 139 2.34 -21.61 0.11
N ILE A 140 1.33 -20.87 0.57
CA ILE A 140 0.23 -20.38 -0.25
C ILE A 140 0.57 -18.94 -0.63
N LYS A 141 0.86 -18.70 -1.91
CA LYS A 141 1.13 -17.38 -2.46
C LYS A 141 -0.07 -16.93 -3.26
N MET A 142 -0.71 -15.86 -2.81
CA MET A 142 -1.94 -15.32 -3.40
C MET A 142 -1.73 -13.89 -3.87
N ASP A 143 -2.43 -13.51 -4.93
CA ASP A 143 -2.48 -12.17 -5.49
C ASP A 143 -3.90 -11.94 -6.04
N VAL A 144 -4.53 -10.83 -5.69
CA VAL A 144 -5.90 -10.53 -6.15
C VAL A 144 -5.85 -9.95 -7.57
N ALA A 145 -6.71 -10.45 -8.44
CA ALA A 145 -6.77 -10.02 -9.83
C ALA A 145 -7.26 -8.57 -9.94
N LYS A 146 -6.44 -7.69 -10.55
CA LYS A 146 -6.78 -6.27 -10.80
C LYS A 146 -7.43 -5.59 -9.59
N TYR A 147 -6.82 -5.77 -8.41
CA TYR A 147 -7.43 -5.47 -7.12
C TYR A 147 -8.11 -4.10 -7.05
N PHE A 148 -7.38 -3.00 -7.27
CA PHE A 148 -7.94 -1.65 -7.21
C PHE A 148 -9.09 -1.41 -8.17
N GLN A 149 -9.09 -2.07 -9.33
CA GLN A 149 -10.13 -1.94 -10.36
C GLN A 149 -11.38 -2.76 -10.03
N ASN A 150 -11.24 -3.81 -9.20
CA ASN A 150 -12.31 -4.75 -8.89
C ASN A 150 -12.95 -4.53 -7.51
N ILE A 151 -12.50 -3.56 -6.71
CA ILE A 151 -13.14 -3.22 -5.45
C ILE A 151 -14.58 -2.77 -5.72
N ASP A 152 -15.54 -3.46 -5.13
CA ASP A 152 -16.95 -3.09 -5.12
C ASP A 152 -17.17 -1.97 -4.10
N LYS A 153 -17.65 -0.81 -4.56
CA LYS A 153 -17.80 0.36 -3.69
C LYS A 153 -18.99 0.25 -2.75
N GLN A 154 -20.03 -0.47 -3.15
CA GLN A 154 -21.18 -0.69 -2.28
C GLN A 154 -20.77 -1.54 -1.08
N ILE A 155 -20.09 -2.66 -1.32
CA ILE A 155 -19.56 -3.53 -0.24
C ILE A 155 -18.58 -2.74 0.64
N LEU A 156 -17.69 -1.95 0.03
CA LEU A 156 -16.76 -1.10 0.79
C LEU A 156 -17.50 -0.08 1.66
N TYR A 157 -18.53 0.57 1.12
CA TYR A 157 -19.34 1.52 1.85
C TYR A 157 -20.04 0.85 3.04
N GLU A 158 -20.59 -0.34 2.86
CA GLU A 158 -21.20 -1.12 3.95
C GLU A 158 -20.20 -1.48 5.05
N ILE A 159 -18.97 -1.89 4.67
CA ILE A 159 -17.87 -2.12 5.63
C ILE A 159 -17.55 -0.86 6.43
N LEU A 160 -17.48 0.30 5.76
CA LEU A 160 -17.23 1.58 6.41
C LEU A 160 -18.39 1.97 7.35
N CYS A 161 -19.66 1.76 6.95
CA CYS A 161 -20.85 2.03 7.74
C CYS A 161 -20.93 1.20 9.04
N ARG A 162 -20.25 0.07 9.13
CA ARG A 162 -20.19 -0.72 10.38
C ARG A 162 -19.56 0.09 11.51
N LYS A 163 -18.55 0.92 11.21
CA LYS A 163 -17.84 1.76 12.19
C LYS A 163 -18.22 3.23 12.15
N ILE A 164 -18.56 3.78 11.00
CA ILE A 164 -18.96 5.19 10.87
C ILE A 164 -20.47 5.29 11.13
N LYS A 165 -20.85 5.99 12.19
CA LYS A 165 -22.24 6.28 12.57
C LYS A 165 -22.55 7.79 12.53
N ASP A 166 -21.54 8.61 12.24
CA ASP A 166 -21.68 10.05 12.04
C ASP A 166 -22.21 10.32 10.63
N LYS A 167 -23.41 10.90 10.53
CA LYS A 167 -24.09 11.15 9.25
C LYS A 167 -23.31 12.12 8.34
N ASN A 168 -22.61 13.11 8.92
CA ASN A 168 -21.84 14.08 8.15
C ASN A 168 -20.57 13.44 7.59
N LEU A 169 -19.93 12.57 8.38
CA LEU A 169 -18.78 11.81 7.92
C LEU A 169 -19.18 10.78 6.83
N LEU A 170 -20.35 10.13 6.98
CA LEU A 170 -20.88 9.24 5.94
C LEU A 170 -21.15 9.99 4.63
N TRP A 171 -21.69 11.21 4.70
CA TRP A 171 -21.86 12.07 3.53
C TRP A 171 -20.51 12.31 2.83
N LEU A 172 -19.48 12.75 3.56
CA LEU A 172 -18.14 12.97 2.97
C LEU A 172 -17.52 11.67 2.45
N THR A 173 -17.66 10.56 3.19
CA THR A 173 -17.21 9.24 2.76
C THR A 173 -17.77 8.88 1.40
N ARG A 174 -19.08 9.08 1.19
CA ARG A 174 -19.75 8.82 -0.08
C ARG A 174 -19.24 9.74 -1.19
N LYS A 175 -19.04 11.04 -0.91
CA LYS A 175 -18.46 11.99 -1.89
C LYS A 175 -17.06 11.58 -2.35
N ILE A 176 -16.20 11.13 -1.43
CA ILE A 176 -14.85 10.66 -1.75
C ILE A 176 -14.90 9.31 -2.51
N LEU A 177 -15.71 8.38 -2.04
CA LEU A 177 -15.74 7.02 -2.58
C LEU A 177 -16.25 6.98 -4.03
N TYR A 178 -17.27 7.78 -4.34
CA TYR A 178 -17.89 7.83 -5.68
C TYR A 178 -17.39 9.01 -6.54
N SER A 179 -16.30 9.66 -6.15
CA SER A 179 -15.77 10.86 -6.81
C SER A 179 -15.34 10.67 -8.26
N ASN A 180 -15.06 9.44 -8.69
CA ASN A 180 -14.72 9.13 -10.09
C ASN A 180 -15.95 8.67 -10.96
N GLY A 181 -17.16 8.75 -10.42
CA GLY A 181 -18.39 8.52 -11.18
C GLY A 181 -18.69 7.06 -11.54
N VAL A 182 -17.96 6.09 -11.01
CA VAL A 182 -18.19 4.65 -11.28
C VAL A 182 -18.45 3.89 -9.99
N ASP A 183 -19.21 2.80 -10.07
CA ASP A 183 -19.58 1.99 -8.90
C ASP A 183 -18.53 0.94 -8.53
N LYS A 184 -17.59 0.66 -9.42
CA LYS A 184 -16.55 -0.33 -9.23
C LYS A 184 -15.15 0.28 -9.44
N GLY A 185 -14.23 -0.09 -8.58
CA GLY A 185 -12.83 0.33 -8.62
C GLY A 185 -12.54 1.62 -7.89
N LEU A 186 -11.33 1.70 -7.36
CA LEU A 186 -10.78 2.88 -6.71
C LEU A 186 -9.70 3.52 -7.59
N PRO A 187 -9.68 4.85 -7.72
CA PRO A 187 -8.66 5.56 -8.49
C PRO A 187 -7.27 5.34 -7.85
N ILE A 188 -6.31 4.91 -8.66
CA ILE A 188 -4.93 4.69 -8.20
C ILE A 188 -4.20 6.04 -8.18
N GLY A 189 -3.71 6.43 -7.00
CA GLY A 189 -2.93 7.67 -6.84
C GLY A 189 -3.41 8.54 -5.68
N ASN A 190 -4.51 8.17 -5.01
CA ASN A 190 -5.05 8.91 -3.89
C ASN A 190 -4.77 8.22 -2.55
N TYR A 191 -4.60 9.01 -1.51
CA TYR A 191 -4.31 8.52 -0.17
C TYR A 191 -5.49 7.73 0.42
N THR A 192 -6.72 8.20 0.20
CA THR A 192 -7.93 7.48 0.60
C THR A 192 -8.08 6.13 -0.09
N SER A 193 -7.75 6.03 -1.38
CA SER A 193 -7.84 4.76 -2.12
C SER A 193 -6.95 3.67 -1.52
N GLN A 194 -5.75 4.03 -1.06
CA GLN A 194 -4.85 3.10 -0.39
C GLN A 194 -5.42 2.62 0.95
N CYS A 195 -6.00 3.55 1.72
CA CYS A 195 -6.63 3.24 3.00
C CYS A 195 -7.87 2.35 2.81
N PHE A 196 -8.75 2.71 1.89
CA PHE A 196 -9.96 1.96 1.55
C PHE A 196 -9.64 0.54 1.05
N ALA A 197 -8.63 0.41 0.20
CA ALA A 197 -8.16 -0.89 -0.23
C ALA A 197 -7.69 -1.76 0.95
N ASN A 198 -6.94 -1.21 1.90
CA ASN A 198 -6.55 -1.94 3.10
C ASN A 198 -7.75 -2.32 3.99
N ILE A 199 -8.75 -1.43 4.14
CA ILE A 199 -9.98 -1.70 4.90
C ILE A 199 -10.75 -2.85 4.25
N TYR A 200 -10.87 -2.85 2.92
CA TYR A 200 -11.59 -3.88 2.18
C TYR A 200 -10.98 -5.26 2.37
N LEU A 201 -9.67 -5.42 2.20
CA LEU A 201 -8.99 -6.71 2.41
C LEU A 201 -8.73 -7.05 3.89
N ASN A 202 -8.96 -6.13 4.83
CA ASN A 202 -8.94 -6.50 6.24
C ASN A 202 -10.04 -7.52 6.58
N GLU A 203 -11.16 -7.54 5.85
CA GLU A 203 -12.18 -8.59 5.97
C GLU A 203 -11.56 -9.98 5.70
N LEU A 204 -10.71 -10.11 4.68
CA LEU A 204 -9.96 -11.33 4.41
C LEU A 204 -8.96 -11.66 5.53
N ASP A 205 -8.22 -10.65 6.03
CA ASP A 205 -7.28 -10.85 7.14
C ASP A 205 -8.00 -11.41 8.38
N GLN A 206 -9.16 -10.84 8.73
CA GLN A 206 -9.99 -11.30 9.85
C GLN A 206 -10.55 -12.72 9.61
N TYR A 207 -10.99 -13.02 8.38
CA TYR A 207 -11.45 -14.35 8.01
C TYR A 207 -10.33 -15.39 8.14
N MET A 208 -9.15 -15.11 7.57
CA MET A 208 -7.99 -15.99 7.67
C MET A 208 -7.60 -16.26 9.13
N LYS A 209 -7.58 -15.20 9.96
CA LYS A 209 -7.17 -15.30 11.35
C LYS A 209 -8.21 -16.00 12.24
N HIS A 210 -9.47 -15.59 12.17
CA HIS A 210 -10.48 -16.01 13.14
C HIS A 210 -11.28 -17.22 12.71
N LYS A 211 -11.54 -17.40 11.41
CA LYS A 211 -12.30 -18.56 10.89
C LYS A 211 -11.37 -19.69 10.43
N LEU A 212 -10.38 -19.36 9.60
CA LEU A 212 -9.46 -20.37 9.08
C LEU A 212 -8.33 -20.73 10.05
N LYS A 213 -8.14 -19.93 11.13
CA LYS A 213 -7.08 -20.12 12.14
C LYS A 213 -5.67 -20.16 11.55
N LEU A 214 -5.43 -19.45 10.43
CA LEU A 214 -4.12 -19.33 9.81
C LEU A 214 -3.24 -18.40 10.66
N LYS A 215 -2.26 -18.97 11.35
CA LYS A 215 -1.34 -18.24 12.24
C LYS A 215 -0.27 -17.48 11.48
N TYR A 216 0.25 -18.06 10.40
CA TYR A 216 1.40 -17.56 9.66
C TYR A 216 0.96 -16.93 8.35
N THR A 217 0.55 -15.67 8.42
CA THR A 217 0.09 -14.89 7.27
C THR A 217 0.81 -13.57 7.19
N CYS A 218 1.07 -13.07 5.98
CA CYS A 218 1.58 -11.73 5.73
C CYS A 218 0.90 -11.15 4.49
N ARG A 219 0.42 -9.91 4.56
CA ARG A 219 -0.20 -9.21 3.45
C ARG A 219 0.49 -7.87 3.18
N TYR A 220 0.79 -7.64 1.90
CA TYR A 220 1.21 -6.34 1.39
C TYR A 220 0.27 -5.91 0.26
N MET A 221 -0.74 -5.09 0.55
CA MET A 221 -1.89 -4.79 -0.32
C MET A 221 -2.61 -6.07 -0.74
N ASP A 222 -2.64 -6.34 -2.05
CA ASP A 222 -3.24 -7.50 -2.70
C ASP A 222 -2.34 -8.76 -2.69
N ASP A 223 -1.08 -8.59 -2.32
CA ASP A 223 -0.09 -9.65 -2.29
C ASP A 223 -0.07 -10.33 -0.90
N VAL A 224 -0.45 -11.61 -0.83
CA VAL A 224 -0.62 -12.38 0.41
C VAL A 224 0.23 -13.63 0.40
N VAL A 225 0.87 -13.89 1.54
CA VAL A 225 1.60 -15.13 1.82
C VAL A 225 1.00 -15.79 3.06
N ALA A 226 0.71 -17.08 2.99
CA ALA A 226 0.35 -17.89 4.15
C ALA A 226 1.20 -19.16 4.18
N LEU A 227 1.52 -19.64 5.38
CA LEU A 227 2.30 -20.87 5.59
C LEU A 227 1.46 -21.89 6.35
N VAL A 228 1.46 -23.13 5.89
CA VAL A 228 0.72 -24.25 6.47
C VAL A 228 1.57 -25.51 6.46
N ASN A 229 1.23 -26.46 7.33
CA ASN A 229 2.04 -27.67 7.51
C ASN A 229 1.96 -28.60 6.30
N THR A 230 0.77 -28.88 5.77
CA THR A 230 0.56 -29.89 4.74
C THR A 230 0.03 -29.32 3.43
N LYS A 231 0.26 -30.04 2.33
CA LYS A 231 -0.30 -29.69 1.02
C LYS A 231 -1.81 -29.77 1.00
N LYS A 232 -2.40 -30.77 1.68
CA LYS A 232 -3.85 -30.94 1.80
C LYS A 232 -4.48 -29.71 2.48
N GLU A 233 -3.93 -29.30 3.61
CA GLU A 233 -4.35 -28.09 4.31
C GLU A 233 -4.23 -26.85 3.40
N ALA A 234 -3.12 -26.70 2.66
CA ALA A 234 -2.92 -25.58 1.75
C ALA A 234 -4.03 -25.50 0.69
N ILE A 235 -4.40 -26.63 0.08
CA ILE A 235 -5.45 -26.69 -0.94
C ILE A 235 -6.81 -26.35 -0.31
N GLU A 236 -7.15 -26.95 0.82
CA GLU A 236 -8.40 -26.69 1.54
C GLU A 236 -8.54 -25.19 1.90
N LYS A 237 -7.53 -24.62 2.57
CA LYS A 237 -7.56 -23.21 2.97
C LYS A 237 -7.63 -22.26 1.78
N LEU A 238 -6.90 -22.56 0.69
CA LEU A 238 -6.95 -21.76 -0.53
C LEU A 238 -8.34 -21.76 -1.17
N ASN A 239 -9.02 -22.90 -1.21
CA ASN A 239 -10.38 -23.00 -1.75
C ASN A 239 -11.38 -22.21 -0.89
N LEU A 240 -11.30 -22.29 0.43
CA LEU A 240 -12.12 -21.49 1.35
C LEU A 240 -11.87 -19.98 1.17
N ILE A 241 -10.62 -19.57 0.97
CA ILE A 241 -10.27 -18.17 0.68
C ILE A 241 -10.87 -17.71 -0.67
N ARG A 242 -10.83 -18.55 -1.71
CA ARG A 242 -11.45 -18.26 -3.01
C ARG A 242 -12.96 -18.04 -2.89
N SER A 243 -13.65 -18.94 -2.21
CA SER A 243 -15.11 -18.80 -1.96
C SER A 243 -15.42 -17.53 -1.20
N PHE A 244 -14.67 -17.25 -0.11
CA PHE A 244 -14.85 -16.02 0.67
C PHE A 244 -14.65 -14.76 -0.16
N LEU A 245 -13.57 -14.68 -0.94
CA LEU A 245 -13.29 -13.52 -1.80
C LEU A 245 -14.40 -13.31 -2.83
N LYS A 246 -14.86 -14.38 -3.48
CA LYS A 246 -15.91 -14.30 -4.49
C LYS A 246 -17.26 -13.91 -3.88
N GLU A 247 -17.68 -14.57 -2.80
CA GLU A 247 -19.03 -14.40 -2.23
C GLU A 247 -19.17 -13.15 -1.37
N LYS A 248 -18.12 -12.76 -0.62
CA LYS A 248 -18.20 -11.66 0.35
C LYS A 248 -17.58 -10.37 -0.15
N LEU A 249 -16.63 -10.44 -1.08
CA LEU A 249 -15.88 -9.27 -1.54
C LEU A 249 -15.94 -9.09 -3.08
N CYS A 250 -16.67 -9.91 -3.81
CA CYS A 250 -16.75 -9.87 -5.28
C CYS A 250 -15.37 -9.79 -5.95
N LEU A 251 -14.36 -10.48 -5.37
CA LEU A 251 -12.99 -10.50 -5.83
C LEU A 251 -12.56 -11.90 -6.27
N GLU A 252 -11.61 -11.94 -7.20
CA GLU A 252 -11.01 -13.19 -7.67
C GLU A 252 -9.49 -13.19 -7.46
N LEU A 253 -8.93 -14.36 -7.20
CA LEU A 253 -7.48 -14.53 -7.17
C LEU A 253 -6.90 -14.57 -8.58
N ASN A 254 -5.73 -13.99 -8.74
CA ASN A 254 -4.95 -14.03 -9.97
C ASN A 254 -4.55 -15.47 -10.32
N ARG A 255 -4.46 -15.80 -11.60
CA ARG A 255 -3.97 -17.11 -12.12
C ARG A 255 -2.55 -17.46 -11.63
N LYS A 256 -1.78 -16.48 -11.14
CA LYS A 256 -0.45 -16.67 -10.54
C LYS A 256 -0.48 -17.17 -9.10
N THR A 257 -1.67 -17.30 -8.51
CA THR A 257 -1.85 -17.90 -7.19
C THR A 257 -1.39 -19.36 -7.23
N GLN A 258 -0.51 -19.73 -6.31
CA GLN A 258 0.11 -21.05 -6.31
C GLN A 258 0.40 -21.56 -4.90
N ILE A 259 0.42 -22.88 -4.78
CA ILE A 259 0.89 -23.62 -3.60
C ILE A 259 2.20 -24.30 -3.99
N PHE A 260 3.21 -24.16 -3.16
CA PHE A 260 4.50 -24.80 -3.37
C PHE A 260 5.22 -25.11 -2.07
N GLN A 261 6.20 -25.98 -2.13
CA GLN A 261 7.00 -26.39 -0.98
C GLN A 261 7.96 -25.25 -0.58
N SER A 262 8.15 -25.05 0.71
CA SER A 262 8.95 -23.96 1.30
C SER A 262 10.39 -23.89 0.79
N THR A 263 10.96 -25.01 0.36
CA THR A 263 12.32 -25.11 -0.20
C THR A 263 12.53 -24.23 -1.43
N GLN A 264 11.46 -23.99 -2.24
CA GLN A 264 11.54 -23.14 -3.41
C GLN A 264 11.73 -21.66 -3.08
N GLY A 265 11.42 -21.24 -1.84
CA GLY A 265 11.37 -19.84 -1.42
C GLY A 265 10.22 -19.06 -2.07
N VAL A 266 9.79 -17.98 -1.43
CA VAL A 266 8.67 -17.14 -1.87
C VAL A 266 9.15 -15.85 -2.54
N ASN A 267 8.55 -15.48 -3.66
CA ASN A 267 8.72 -14.17 -4.27
C ASN A 267 7.72 -13.19 -3.65
N PHE A 268 8.21 -12.21 -2.88
CA PHE A 268 7.36 -11.24 -2.19
C PHE A 268 8.03 -9.86 -2.16
N CYS A 269 7.27 -8.80 -2.48
CA CYS A 269 7.73 -7.40 -2.44
C CYS A 269 9.11 -7.15 -3.08
N GLY A 270 9.43 -7.81 -4.19
CA GLY A 270 10.72 -7.61 -4.90
C GLY A 270 11.86 -8.51 -4.44
N TYR A 271 11.66 -9.32 -3.42
CA TYR A 271 12.64 -10.27 -2.91
C TYR A 271 12.24 -11.73 -3.18
N LYS A 272 13.23 -12.63 -3.16
CA LYS A 272 13.05 -14.07 -3.02
C LYS A 272 13.50 -14.46 -1.61
N ILE A 273 12.56 -14.99 -0.82
CA ILE A 273 12.70 -15.22 0.62
C ILE A 273 12.62 -16.71 0.92
N ASN A 274 13.54 -17.20 1.72
CA ASN A 274 13.43 -18.50 2.37
C ASN A 274 13.88 -18.37 3.85
N ALA A 275 13.80 -19.45 4.61
CA ALA A 275 14.17 -19.45 6.03
C ALA A 275 15.61 -18.95 6.33
N TYR A 276 16.54 -19.08 5.38
CA TYR A 276 17.95 -18.77 5.58
C TYR A 276 18.42 -17.48 4.92
N ARG A 277 17.78 -17.09 3.81
CA ARG A 277 18.26 -15.99 2.95
C ARG A 277 17.12 -15.14 2.41
N LEU A 278 17.35 -13.85 2.37
CA LEU A 278 16.55 -12.86 1.71
C LEU A 278 17.37 -12.27 0.56
N LYS A 279 16.98 -12.58 -0.70
CA LYS A 279 17.71 -12.17 -1.90
C LYS A 279 16.87 -11.23 -2.75
N ILE A 280 17.51 -10.23 -3.37
CA ILE A 280 16.86 -9.43 -4.41
C ILE A 280 16.53 -10.33 -5.60
N ARG A 281 15.34 -10.18 -6.19
CA ARG A 281 14.93 -10.94 -7.38
C ARG A 281 15.83 -10.60 -8.58
N ASP A 282 16.03 -11.55 -9.46
CA ASP A 282 16.94 -11.39 -10.62
C ASP A 282 16.57 -10.20 -11.52
N LYS A 283 15.28 -9.91 -11.71
CA LYS A 283 14.83 -8.69 -12.40
C LYS A 283 15.34 -7.42 -11.72
N GLY A 284 15.30 -7.36 -10.37
CA GLY A 284 15.82 -6.23 -9.58
C GLY A 284 17.34 -6.11 -9.69
N LYS A 285 18.07 -7.23 -9.62
CA LYS A 285 19.53 -7.27 -9.80
C LYS A 285 19.94 -6.77 -11.18
N ARG A 286 19.25 -7.22 -12.26
CA ARG A 286 19.54 -6.76 -13.62
C ARG A 286 19.32 -5.25 -13.78
N LYS A 287 18.24 -4.71 -13.20
CA LYS A 287 17.98 -3.26 -13.22
C LYS A 287 19.06 -2.48 -12.47
N LEU A 288 19.44 -2.95 -11.29
CA LEU A 288 20.51 -2.33 -10.49
C LEU A 288 21.82 -2.30 -11.27
N LYS A 289 22.26 -3.44 -11.84
CA LYS A 289 23.48 -3.52 -12.65
C LYS A 289 23.47 -2.55 -13.84
N LYS A 290 22.35 -2.46 -14.57
CA LYS A 290 22.20 -1.52 -15.68
C LYS A 290 22.27 -0.06 -15.20
N LYS A 291 21.65 0.23 -14.05
CA LYS A 291 21.65 1.58 -13.48
C LYS A 291 23.04 1.99 -13.03
N VAL A 292 23.77 1.12 -12.32
CA VAL A 292 25.18 1.39 -11.91
C VAL A 292 26.05 1.67 -13.14
N LYS A 293 26.09 0.80 -14.13
CA LYS A 293 26.86 1.00 -15.37
C LYS A 293 26.50 2.31 -16.10
N PHE A 294 25.22 2.68 -16.11
CA PHE A 294 24.78 3.94 -16.71
C PHE A 294 25.34 5.15 -15.94
N LEU A 295 25.26 5.11 -14.62
CA LEU A 295 25.73 6.22 -13.76
C LEU A 295 27.24 6.34 -13.82
N GLU A 296 27.99 5.25 -13.78
CA GLU A 296 29.44 5.23 -13.99
C GLU A 296 29.85 5.91 -15.31
N LYS A 297 29.14 5.58 -16.41
CA LYS A 297 29.38 6.23 -17.71
C LYS A 297 29.11 7.73 -17.66
N GLN A 298 28.03 8.18 -16.96
CA GLN A 298 27.73 9.62 -16.85
C GLN A 298 28.78 10.36 -16.03
N VAL A 299 29.27 9.77 -14.94
CA VAL A 299 30.34 10.32 -14.12
C VAL A 299 31.65 10.41 -14.90
N LYS A 300 32.06 9.32 -15.59
CA LYS A 300 33.27 9.31 -16.44
C LYS A 300 33.22 10.34 -17.59
N GLN A 301 32.03 10.68 -18.09
CA GLN A 301 31.83 11.71 -19.11
C GLN A 301 31.71 13.13 -18.55
N GLY A 302 31.90 13.34 -17.24
CA GLY A 302 31.73 14.65 -16.59
C GLY A 302 30.32 15.22 -16.58
N LYS A 303 29.30 14.39 -16.96
CA LYS A 303 27.89 14.83 -17.02
C LYS A 303 27.18 14.79 -15.68
N MET A 304 27.80 14.20 -14.69
CA MET A 304 27.24 14.00 -13.36
C MET A 304 28.36 13.83 -12.34
N THR A 305 28.18 14.38 -11.14
CA THR A 305 29.09 14.15 -10.02
C THR A 305 28.84 12.81 -9.34
N CYS A 306 29.83 12.29 -8.61
CA CYS A 306 29.67 11.07 -7.79
C CYS A 306 28.53 11.23 -6.75
N ILE A 307 28.38 12.44 -6.17
CA ILE A 307 27.33 12.73 -5.18
C ILE A 307 25.94 12.64 -5.82
N GLU A 308 25.77 13.17 -7.02
CA GLU A 308 24.52 13.06 -7.76
C GLU A 308 24.21 11.60 -8.13
N ALA A 309 25.21 10.85 -8.62
CA ALA A 309 25.08 9.43 -8.92
C ALA A 309 24.63 8.62 -7.69
N HIS A 310 25.19 8.90 -6.51
CA HIS A 310 24.79 8.28 -5.25
C HIS A 310 23.32 8.59 -4.90
N LYS A 311 22.86 9.85 -5.06
CA LYS A 311 21.46 10.23 -4.87
C LYS A 311 20.51 9.44 -5.79
N TYR A 312 20.91 9.20 -7.04
CA TYR A 312 20.12 8.37 -7.98
C TYR A 312 20.11 6.88 -7.62
N LEU A 313 21.08 6.38 -6.86
CA LEU A 313 21.13 4.99 -6.39
C LEU A 313 20.41 4.78 -5.05
N SER A 314 20.13 5.82 -4.29
CA SER A 314 19.59 5.72 -2.92
C SER A 314 18.37 4.80 -2.78
N GLY A 315 17.42 4.86 -3.73
CA GLY A 315 16.27 3.95 -3.76
C GLY A 315 16.62 2.47 -3.97
N HIS A 316 17.71 2.19 -4.69
CA HIS A 316 18.20 0.82 -4.90
C HIS A 316 19.04 0.34 -3.71
N LEU A 317 19.79 1.23 -3.06
CA LEU A 317 20.58 0.91 -1.86
C LEU A 317 19.68 0.44 -0.72
N GLY A 318 18.48 1.02 -0.56
CA GLY A 318 17.48 0.54 0.39
C GLY A 318 17.11 -0.94 0.21
N TYR A 319 17.10 -1.45 -1.03
CA TYR A 319 16.89 -2.89 -1.28
C TYR A 319 18.10 -3.73 -0.94
N ILE A 320 19.29 -3.21 -1.17
CA ILE A 320 20.57 -3.87 -0.89
C ILE A 320 20.71 -4.06 0.62
N ASN A 321 20.52 -3.03 1.41
CA ASN A 321 20.74 -3.03 2.85
C ASN A 321 19.88 -4.04 3.62
N VAL A 322 18.71 -4.42 3.08
CA VAL A 322 17.81 -5.39 3.73
C VAL A 322 18.10 -6.83 3.29
N ALA A 323 18.70 -7.01 2.12
CA ALA A 323 18.94 -8.33 1.53
C ALA A 323 20.34 -8.87 1.85
N ASN A 324 20.52 -10.17 1.71
CA ASN A 324 21.86 -10.81 1.78
C ASN A 324 22.62 -10.54 0.47
N THR A 325 23.23 -9.38 0.33
CA THR A 325 23.78 -8.86 -0.95
C THR A 325 25.28 -8.60 -0.96
N LYS A 326 26.02 -8.90 0.11
CA LYS A 326 27.48 -8.62 0.23
C LYS A 326 28.27 -8.99 -1.03
N ASN A 327 28.04 -10.19 -1.61
CA ASN A 327 28.70 -10.60 -2.85
C ASN A 327 28.27 -9.81 -4.08
N LEU A 328 27.04 -9.27 -4.10
CA LEU A 328 26.54 -8.42 -5.17
C LEU A 328 27.13 -7.02 -5.06
N GLU A 329 27.22 -6.50 -3.86
CA GLU A 329 27.84 -5.20 -3.54
C GLU A 329 29.30 -5.19 -3.95
N ASN A 330 30.07 -6.21 -3.51
CA ASN A 330 31.46 -6.35 -3.91
C ASN A 330 31.64 -6.38 -5.44
N LYS A 331 30.73 -7.06 -6.17
CA LYS A 331 30.78 -7.11 -7.65
C LYS A 331 30.34 -5.81 -8.34
N LEU A 332 29.59 -4.94 -7.67
CA LEU A 332 29.08 -3.70 -8.24
C LEU A 332 29.91 -2.49 -7.89
N PHE A 333 30.54 -2.49 -6.71
CA PHE A 333 31.23 -1.33 -6.15
C PHE A 333 32.71 -1.61 -5.86
N ALA A 334 33.21 -2.83 -6.10
CA ALA A 334 34.62 -3.21 -5.97
C ALA A 334 35.44 -2.92 -7.23
N THR A 335 34.93 -2.09 -8.15
CA THR A 335 35.72 -1.61 -9.26
C THR A 335 36.62 -0.48 -8.74
N GLU A 336 37.87 -0.82 -8.62
CA GLU A 336 39.08 -0.04 -8.43
C GLU A 336 38.90 1.49 -8.29
N ILE A 337 39.21 1.95 -7.08
CA ILE A 337 39.71 3.30 -6.86
C ILE A 337 41.13 3.38 -7.45
#